data_d145f36cedf7c8d2f6160197d055268a
#
_entry.id   d145f36cedf7c8d2f6160197d055268a
#
_cell.length_a   1.000
_cell.length_b   1.000
_cell.length_c   1.000
_cell.angle_alpha   90.00
_cell.angle_beta   90.00
_cell.angle_gamma   90.00
#
_symmetry.space_group_name_H-M   'P 1'
#
loop_
_entity.id
_entity.type
_entity.pdbx_description
1 polymer ?
#
loop_
_entity_poly.entity_id
_entity_poly.type
_entity_poly.pdbx_seq_one_letter_code
_entity_poly.pdbx_strand_id
1 'polypeptide(L)'
;CFTGGRLSAWSENYKLKKGYGLDINPIFKIAADEFADEKNLNVDFKIGVGEKLPYEDNFFDFVVSTDTFEHVQNLENSIDECFRVLKPGGMLLAVFPQYLQPFESHLNFVTNLPCLHWFFNAKKISEKYFEILDERGENAKWYRREKKSLENWEKLPTLNGTSIRKFQKILKINDWDNIRWIKRPILTDGRRSKKLIFKMLSLLFYPLIHIKYLDELFMGRICVICKK
;
A
#
# COMPACT_ATOMS: atom_id res chain seq x y z
N CYS A 1 -8.29 3.05 -3.23
CA CYS A 1 -9.09 1.80 -3.34
C CYS A 1 -9.06 1.24 -4.76
N PHE A 2 -8.39 1.99 -5.64
CA PHE A 2 -8.29 1.62 -7.05
C PHE A 2 -9.70 1.46 -7.67
N THR A 3 -9.89 0.52 -8.59
CA THR A 3 -11.19 0.24 -9.21
C THR A 3 -12.21 -0.49 -8.30
N GLY A 4 -12.05 -0.43 -7.01
CA GLY A 4 -12.99 -0.97 -6.03
C GLY A 4 -13.06 -2.50 -5.91
N GLY A 5 -12.40 -3.26 -6.79
CA GLY A 5 -12.58 -4.71 -6.88
C GLY A 5 -12.32 -5.50 -5.58
N ARG A 6 -11.37 -5.03 -4.75
CA ARG A 6 -11.11 -5.68 -3.45
C ARG A 6 -12.23 -5.42 -2.45
N LEU A 7 -12.73 -4.18 -2.38
CA LEU A 7 -13.85 -3.83 -1.50
C LEU A 7 -15.13 -4.56 -1.94
N SER A 8 -15.38 -4.62 -3.23
CA SER A 8 -16.51 -5.36 -3.81
C SER A 8 -16.46 -6.84 -3.44
N ALA A 9 -15.30 -7.48 -3.62
CA ALA A 9 -15.11 -8.88 -3.22
C ALA A 9 -15.32 -9.10 -1.70
N TRP A 10 -14.91 -8.15 -0.87
CA TRP A 10 -15.17 -8.22 0.58
C TRP A 10 -16.63 -8.02 0.90
N SER A 11 -17.33 -7.10 0.22
CA SER A 11 -18.77 -6.88 0.38
C SER A 11 -19.56 -8.16 0.08
N GLU A 12 -19.23 -8.84 -1.02
CA GLU A 12 -19.86 -10.11 -1.40
C GLU A 12 -19.59 -11.24 -0.39
N ASN A 13 -18.31 -11.44 -0.03
CA ASN A 13 -17.90 -12.61 0.75
C ASN A 13 -18.17 -12.47 2.25
N TYR A 14 -18.13 -11.25 2.79
CA TYR A 14 -18.26 -11.00 4.25
C TYR A 14 -19.57 -10.31 4.63
N LYS A 15 -20.49 -10.11 3.69
CA LYS A 15 -21.81 -9.48 3.91
C LYS A 15 -21.71 -8.16 4.68
N LEU A 16 -20.83 -7.27 4.21
CA LEU A 16 -20.67 -5.95 4.80
C LEU A 16 -22.02 -5.23 4.82
N LYS A 17 -22.36 -4.55 5.91
CA LYS A 17 -23.55 -3.69 5.95
C LYS A 17 -23.43 -2.57 4.92
N LYS A 18 -22.29 -1.91 4.86
CA LYS A 18 -21.93 -0.92 3.86
C LYS A 18 -20.43 -0.83 3.74
N GLY A 19 -19.92 -0.76 2.51
CA GLY A 19 -18.51 -0.54 2.20
C GLY A 19 -18.25 0.89 1.74
N TYR A 20 -17.07 1.42 2.04
CA TYR A 20 -16.64 2.75 1.60
C TYR A 20 -15.25 2.66 1.01
N GLY A 21 -15.08 3.18 -0.19
CA GLY A 21 -13.79 3.25 -0.87
C GLY A 21 -13.34 4.69 -1.05
N LEU A 22 -12.05 4.95 -0.87
CA LEU A 22 -11.45 6.25 -1.15
C LEU A 22 -10.28 6.08 -2.11
N ASP A 23 -10.21 6.93 -3.11
CA ASP A 23 -9.06 7.03 -4.01
C ASP A 23 -8.82 8.48 -4.42
N ILE A 24 -7.58 8.83 -4.71
CA ILE A 24 -7.23 10.16 -5.20
C ILE A 24 -7.59 10.34 -6.68
N ASN A 25 -7.68 9.24 -7.43
CA ASN A 25 -7.88 9.27 -8.87
C ASN A 25 -9.36 9.18 -9.24
N PRO A 26 -9.95 10.21 -9.87
CA PRO A 26 -11.36 10.21 -10.25
C PRO A 26 -11.72 9.10 -11.26
N ILE A 27 -10.77 8.68 -12.12
CA ILE A 27 -11.01 7.60 -13.09
C ILE A 27 -11.28 6.29 -12.38
N PHE A 28 -10.58 6.03 -11.27
CA PHE A 28 -10.80 4.81 -10.49
C PHE A 28 -12.15 4.82 -9.78
N LYS A 29 -12.60 6.01 -9.34
CA LYS A 29 -13.95 6.13 -8.75
C LYS A 29 -15.02 5.77 -9.76
N ILE A 30 -14.97 6.31 -10.97
CA ILE A 30 -15.96 6.02 -12.04
C ILE A 30 -16.02 4.50 -12.29
N ALA A 31 -14.88 3.86 -12.51
CA ALA A 31 -14.82 2.42 -12.75
C ALA A 31 -15.29 1.59 -11.55
N ALA A 32 -15.08 2.09 -10.32
CA ALA A 32 -15.51 1.42 -9.11
C ALA A 32 -17.04 1.54 -8.90
N ASP A 33 -17.62 2.71 -9.18
CA ASP A 33 -19.06 2.91 -9.13
C ASP A 33 -19.77 2.01 -10.16
N GLU A 34 -19.34 2.03 -11.43
CA GLU A 34 -19.88 1.17 -12.49
C GLU A 34 -19.86 -0.32 -12.11
N PHE A 35 -18.76 -0.79 -11.55
CA PHE A 35 -18.62 -2.18 -11.12
C PHE A 35 -19.52 -2.52 -9.93
N ALA A 36 -19.67 -1.61 -8.98
CA ALA A 36 -20.53 -1.79 -7.82
C ALA A 36 -22.01 -1.82 -8.20
N ASP A 37 -22.41 -0.94 -9.12
CA ASP A 37 -23.79 -0.87 -9.65
C ASP A 37 -24.15 -2.15 -10.43
N GLU A 38 -23.25 -2.63 -11.30
CA GLU A 38 -23.41 -3.89 -12.02
C GLU A 38 -23.66 -5.07 -11.08
N LYS A 39 -23.02 -5.07 -9.92
CA LYS A 39 -23.08 -6.13 -8.92
C LYS A 39 -24.12 -5.90 -7.83
N ASN A 40 -24.85 -4.79 -7.86
CA ASN A 40 -25.80 -4.40 -6.81
C ASN A 40 -25.17 -4.43 -5.40
N LEU A 41 -23.95 -3.90 -5.25
CA LEU A 41 -23.24 -3.90 -3.99
C LEU A 41 -23.53 -2.63 -3.17
N ASN A 42 -23.70 -2.78 -1.86
CA ASN A 42 -23.88 -1.64 -0.95
C ASN A 42 -22.51 -1.02 -0.59
N VAL A 43 -21.91 -0.35 -1.58
CA VAL A 43 -20.63 0.33 -1.46
C VAL A 43 -20.72 1.76 -1.99
N ASP A 44 -19.92 2.67 -1.43
CA ASP A 44 -19.85 4.08 -1.80
C ASP A 44 -18.39 4.47 -2.04
N PHE A 45 -18.08 5.10 -3.16
CA PHE A 45 -16.73 5.50 -3.50
C PHE A 45 -16.61 7.03 -3.54
N LYS A 46 -15.56 7.54 -2.88
CA LYS A 46 -15.26 8.98 -2.83
C LYS A 46 -13.87 9.27 -3.37
N ILE A 47 -13.71 10.47 -3.90
CA ILE A 47 -12.41 11.03 -4.25
C ILE A 47 -11.88 11.73 -3.01
N GLY A 48 -10.62 11.46 -2.64
CA GLY A 48 -9.98 12.10 -1.51
C GLY A 48 -8.59 11.54 -1.22
N VAL A 49 -7.94 12.12 -0.22
CA VAL A 49 -6.60 11.75 0.23
C VAL A 49 -6.64 11.14 1.62
N GLY A 50 -5.67 10.29 1.94
CA GLY A 50 -5.59 9.62 3.23
C GLY A 50 -5.33 10.57 4.40
N GLU A 51 -4.71 11.71 4.13
CA GLU A 51 -4.38 12.76 5.10
C GLU A 51 -5.57 13.60 5.57
N LYS A 52 -6.73 13.47 4.89
CA LYS A 52 -7.97 14.13 5.25
C LYS A 52 -9.14 13.31 4.75
N LEU A 53 -9.66 12.43 5.59
CA LEU A 53 -10.77 11.55 5.25
C LEU A 53 -12.10 12.30 5.28
N PRO A 54 -12.95 12.20 4.22
CA PRO A 54 -14.22 12.91 4.15
C PRO A 54 -15.34 12.18 4.93
N TYR A 55 -15.03 11.83 6.18
CA TYR A 55 -15.93 11.09 7.08
C TYR A 55 -15.86 11.70 8.48
N GLU A 56 -16.93 11.53 9.25
CA GLU A 56 -17.04 11.99 10.63
C GLU A 56 -16.19 11.15 11.60
N ASP A 57 -15.98 11.67 12.79
CA ASP A 57 -15.33 10.95 13.88
C ASP A 57 -16.13 9.72 14.26
N ASN A 58 -15.46 8.65 14.62
CA ASN A 58 -16.08 7.42 15.11
C ASN A 58 -17.15 6.83 14.15
N PHE A 59 -16.88 6.88 12.86
CA PHE A 59 -17.80 6.43 11.81
C PHE A 59 -17.64 4.94 11.47
N PHE A 60 -16.40 4.44 11.40
CA PHE A 60 -16.10 3.10 10.91
C PHE A 60 -15.84 2.08 12.02
N ASP A 61 -16.30 0.86 11.80
CA ASP A 61 -15.91 -0.31 12.60
C ASP A 61 -14.53 -0.84 12.15
N PHE A 62 -14.23 -0.73 10.84
CA PHE A 62 -12.96 -1.16 10.23
C PHE A 62 -12.47 -0.15 9.22
N VAL A 63 -11.17 0.11 9.25
CA VAL A 63 -10.43 0.82 8.21
C VAL A 63 -9.36 -0.12 7.66
N VAL A 64 -9.29 -0.24 6.34
CA VAL A 64 -8.30 -1.10 5.68
C VAL A 64 -7.49 -0.28 4.68
N SER A 65 -6.18 -0.28 4.83
CA SER A 65 -5.24 0.33 3.91
C SER A 65 -4.28 -0.73 3.38
N THR A 66 -4.26 -0.90 2.05
CA THR A 66 -3.36 -1.85 1.39
C THR A 66 -2.66 -1.18 0.23
N ASP A 67 -1.32 -1.25 0.21
CA ASP A 67 -0.49 -0.65 -0.85
C ASP A 67 -0.81 0.85 -1.07
N THR A 68 -0.93 1.62 0.04
CA THR A 68 -1.29 3.04 0.02
C THR A 68 -0.37 3.87 0.91
N PHE A 69 -0.09 3.42 2.12
CA PHE A 69 0.65 4.21 3.12
C PHE A 69 2.11 4.49 2.74
N GLU A 70 2.68 3.73 1.82
CA GLU A 70 3.99 4.00 1.23
C GLU A 70 3.99 5.21 0.28
N HIS A 71 2.81 5.62 -0.20
CA HIS A 71 2.63 6.69 -1.19
C HIS A 71 2.09 8.00 -0.63
N VAL A 72 1.48 7.99 0.55
CA VAL A 72 0.92 9.20 1.16
C VAL A 72 2.01 10.23 1.45
N GLN A 73 1.70 11.51 1.31
CA GLN A 73 2.67 12.59 1.55
C GLN A 73 2.99 12.74 3.03
N ASN A 74 1.97 12.65 3.88
CA ASN A 74 2.09 12.70 5.33
C ASN A 74 1.43 11.49 5.98
N LEU A 75 2.26 10.49 6.30
CA LEU A 75 1.78 9.26 6.90
C LEU A 75 1.23 9.46 8.32
N GLU A 76 1.80 10.39 9.08
CA GLU A 76 1.33 10.73 10.42
C GLU A 76 -0.12 11.21 10.37
N ASN A 77 -0.40 12.23 9.55
CA ASN A 77 -1.76 12.71 9.35
C ASN A 77 -2.72 11.61 8.85
N SER A 78 -2.23 10.72 7.98
CA SER A 78 -3.07 9.63 7.48
C SER A 78 -3.43 8.60 8.57
N ILE A 79 -2.52 8.33 9.49
CA ILE A 79 -2.77 7.46 10.65
C ILE A 79 -3.70 8.15 11.65
N ASP A 80 -3.51 9.45 11.90
CA ASP A 80 -4.38 10.24 12.78
C ASP A 80 -5.81 10.28 12.25
N GLU A 81 -5.99 10.45 10.95
CA GLU A 81 -7.30 10.40 10.32
C GLU A 81 -7.93 9.00 10.41
N CYS A 82 -7.16 7.93 10.18
CA CYS A 82 -7.66 6.56 10.40
C CYS A 82 -8.10 6.36 11.85
N PHE A 83 -7.33 6.86 12.82
CA PHE A 83 -7.70 6.79 14.24
C PHE A 83 -8.95 7.62 14.53
N ARG A 84 -9.06 8.84 14.00
CA ARG A 84 -10.22 9.73 14.20
C ARG A 84 -11.50 9.09 13.72
N VAL A 85 -11.52 8.56 12.50
CA VAL A 85 -12.75 8.00 11.90
C VAL A 85 -13.14 6.62 12.43
N LEU A 86 -12.24 5.92 13.12
CA LEU A 86 -12.56 4.65 13.77
C LEU A 86 -13.40 4.86 15.04
N LYS A 87 -14.41 4.05 15.23
CA LYS A 87 -15.17 3.95 16.50
C LYS A 87 -14.27 3.44 17.63
N PRO A 88 -14.59 3.74 18.90
CA PRO A 88 -14.01 3.00 20.02
C PRO A 88 -14.21 1.48 19.83
N GLY A 89 -13.13 0.71 19.96
CA GLY A 89 -13.10 -0.72 19.65
C GLY A 89 -12.97 -1.07 18.17
N GLY A 90 -12.99 -0.10 17.27
CA GLY A 90 -12.76 -0.28 15.83
C GLY A 90 -11.31 -0.62 15.50
N MET A 91 -11.07 -1.15 14.30
CA MET A 91 -9.74 -1.66 13.92
C MET A 91 -9.23 -1.08 12.61
N LEU A 92 -7.95 -0.71 12.59
CA LEU A 92 -7.17 -0.44 11.39
C LEU A 92 -6.38 -1.70 11.01
N LEU A 93 -6.55 -2.15 9.76
CA LEU A 93 -5.63 -3.10 9.12
C LEU A 93 -4.78 -2.35 8.09
N ALA A 94 -3.49 -2.28 8.31
CA ALA A 94 -2.54 -1.69 7.37
C ALA A 94 -1.59 -2.74 6.80
N VAL A 95 -1.51 -2.82 5.47
CA VAL A 95 -0.61 -3.73 4.75
C VAL A 95 0.06 -2.96 3.62
N PHE A 96 1.36 -2.75 3.71
CA PHE A 96 2.13 -2.07 2.67
C PHE A 96 3.61 -2.49 2.71
N PRO A 97 4.34 -2.37 1.60
CA PRO A 97 5.76 -2.67 1.58
C PRO A 97 6.54 -1.64 2.42
N GLN A 98 7.53 -2.11 3.14
CA GLN A 98 8.43 -1.23 3.87
C GLN A 98 9.61 -0.80 2.99
N TYR A 99 10.11 0.42 3.18
CA TYR A 99 11.06 1.06 2.27
C TYR A 99 12.42 0.36 2.16
N LEU A 100 12.95 -0.17 3.25
CA LEU A 100 14.31 -0.73 3.26
C LEU A 100 14.41 -2.17 2.73
N GLN A 101 13.28 -2.82 2.39
CA GLN A 101 13.36 -4.14 1.80
C GLN A 101 13.93 -4.10 0.36
N PRO A 102 14.75 -5.08 -0.03
CA PRO A 102 15.55 -5.01 -1.26
C PRO A 102 14.78 -4.80 -2.56
N PHE A 103 13.52 -5.19 -2.63
CA PHE A 103 12.73 -5.21 -3.87
C PHE A 103 11.73 -4.06 -3.98
N GLU A 104 11.77 -3.08 -3.08
CA GLU A 104 10.81 -1.99 -3.02
C GLU A 104 11.21 -0.76 -3.85
N SER A 105 11.79 -0.98 -4.99
CA SER A 105 12.13 0.10 -5.90
C SER A 105 10.95 0.59 -6.76
N HIS A 106 9.80 -0.10 -6.74
CA HIS A 106 8.66 0.06 -7.66
C HIS A 106 9.02 -0.01 -9.16
N LEU A 107 10.19 -0.53 -9.47
CA LEU A 107 10.71 -0.64 -10.85
C LEU A 107 10.41 -1.99 -11.50
N ASN A 108 9.52 -2.78 -10.92
CA ASN A 108 9.26 -4.17 -11.33
C ASN A 108 8.82 -4.32 -12.81
N PHE A 109 8.37 -3.22 -13.44
CA PHE A 109 7.99 -3.20 -14.86
C PHE A 109 9.18 -3.07 -15.80
N VAL A 110 10.27 -2.49 -15.34
CA VAL A 110 11.48 -2.29 -16.14
C VAL A 110 12.62 -3.20 -15.73
N THR A 111 12.76 -3.48 -14.43
CA THR A 111 13.84 -4.31 -13.90
C THR A 111 13.44 -5.02 -12.61
N ASN A 112 14.06 -6.17 -12.36
CA ASN A 112 13.95 -6.90 -11.10
C ASN A 112 15.23 -6.78 -10.24
N LEU A 113 16.12 -5.85 -10.56
CA LEU A 113 17.34 -5.63 -9.77
C LEU A 113 16.95 -5.17 -8.36
N PRO A 114 17.49 -5.81 -7.32
CA PRO A 114 17.22 -5.40 -5.94
C PRO A 114 18.01 -4.14 -5.56
N CYS A 115 17.61 -3.50 -4.48
CA CYS A 115 18.34 -2.44 -3.77
C CYS A 115 18.60 -1.14 -4.57
N LEU A 116 17.99 -0.92 -5.72
CA LEU A 116 18.24 0.28 -6.53
C LEU A 116 17.96 1.58 -5.77
N HIS A 117 16.89 1.62 -4.98
CA HIS A 117 16.51 2.76 -4.15
C HIS A 117 17.46 3.02 -2.95
N TRP A 118 18.41 2.13 -2.66
CA TRP A 118 19.45 2.37 -1.65
C TRP A 118 20.61 3.18 -2.21
N PHE A 119 20.87 3.07 -3.51
CA PHE A 119 22.04 3.66 -4.18
C PHE A 119 21.71 4.89 -5.01
N PHE A 120 20.45 4.98 -5.48
CA PHE A 120 20.00 6.04 -6.37
C PHE A 120 18.83 6.79 -5.75
N ASN A 121 18.83 8.11 -5.88
CA ASN A 121 17.69 8.92 -5.45
C ASN A 121 16.48 8.76 -6.39
N ALA A 122 15.30 9.10 -5.89
CA ALA A 122 14.04 8.92 -6.61
C ALA A 122 14.03 9.61 -7.98
N LYS A 123 14.64 10.79 -8.12
CA LYS A 123 14.73 11.52 -9.38
C LYS A 123 15.49 10.73 -10.45
N LYS A 124 16.69 10.25 -10.15
CA LYS A 124 17.50 9.44 -11.07
C LYS A 124 16.79 8.13 -11.45
N ILE A 125 16.15 7.50 -10.48
CA ILE A 125 15.35 6.29 -10.70
C ILE A 125 14.22 6.58 -11.68
N SER A 126 13.47 7.67 -11.47
CA SER A 126 12.35 8.07 -12.33
C SER A 126 12.82 8.40 -13.75
N GLU A 127 13.85 9.22 -13.89
CA GLU A 127 14.42 9.58 -15.19
C GLU A 127 14.78 8.33 -16.01
N LYS A 128 15.49 7.39 -15.40
CA LYS A 128 15.92 6.17 -16.10
C LYS A 128 14.77 5.19 -16.33
N TYR A 129 13.79 5.17 -15.46
CA TYR A 129 12.56 4.42 -15.64
C TYR A 129 11.81 4.88 -16.90
N PHE A 130 11.64 6.17 -17.07
CA PHE A 130 10.96 6.75 -18.24
C PHE A 130 11.75 6.53 -19.53
N GLU A 131 13.06 6.71 -19.49
CA GLU A 131 13.94 6.44 -20.63
C GLU A 131 13.80 5.00 -21.13
N ILE A 132 13.87 4.00 -20.24
CA ILE A 132 13.71 2.58 -20.59
C ILE A 132 12.30 2.30 -21.16
N LEU A 133 11.30 2.99 -20.66
CA LEU A 133 9.95 2.78 -21.16
C LEU A 133 9.73 3.42 -22.52
N ASP A 134 10.31 4.59 -22.77
CA ASP A 134 10.30 5.23 -24.08
C ASP A 134 11.06 4.38 -25.11
N GLU A 135 12.21 3.77 -24.75
CA GLU A 135 12.95 2.82 -25.58
C GLU A 135 12.12 1.56 -25.92
N ARG A 136 11.29 1.07 -24.99
CA ARG A 136 10.43 -0.10 -25.22
C ARG A 136 9.20 0.20 -26.08
N GLY A 137 8.81 1.45 -26.23
CA GLY A 137 7.74 1.92 -27.09
C GLY A 137 6.43 1.15 -26.93
N GLU A 138 5.90 0.59 -28.02
CA GLU A 138 4.61 -0.13 -28.01
C GLU A 138 4.61 -1.42 -27.22
N ASN A 139 5.75 -2.04 -26.99
CA ASN A 139 5.87 -3.21 -26.14
C ASN A 139 5.61 -2.91 -24.65
N ALA A 140 5.58 -1.64 -24.28
CA ALA A 140 5.19 -1.13 -22.99
C ALA A 140 3.71 -0.66 -22.95
N LYS A 141 2.79 -1.39 -23.58
CA LYS A 141 1.36 -1.03 -23.74
C LYS A 141 0.65 -0.64 -22.43
N TRP A 142 1.02 -1.25 -21.36
CA TRP A 142 0.49 -0.96 -20.03
C TRP A 142 0.87 0.44 -19.56
N TYR A 143 1.99 0.92 -19.98
CA TYR A 143 2.64 2.15 -19.61
C TYR A 143 2.11 3.41 -20.29
N ARG A 144 1.61 3.33 -21.53
CA ARG A 144 1.02 4.49 -22.21
C ARG A 144 -0.22 5.04 -21.51
N ARG A 145 -0.96 4.20 -20.79
CA ARG A 145 -2.07 4.65 -19.94
C ARG A 145 -1.60 5.43 -18.72
N GLU A 146 -0.46 5.06 -18.18
CA GLU A 146 0.09 5.71 -16.99
C GLU A 146 0.90 6.97 -17.31
N LYS A 147 1.52 7.09 -18.50
CA LYS A 147 2.28 8.29 -18.86
C LYS A 147 1.43 9.57 -18.78
N LYS A 148 0.14 9.51 -19.12
CA LYS A 148 -0.79 10.64 -18.94
C LYS A 148 -1.18 10.89 -17.47
N SER A 149 -1.23 9.87 -16.64
CA SER A 149 -1.49 10.02 -15.19
C SER A 149 -0.22 10.31 -14.39
N LEU A 150 0.95 10.06 -15.00
CA LEU A 150 2.27 10.21 -14.41
C LEU A 150 2.97 11.53 -14.81
N GLU A 151 2.31 12.44 -15.51
CA GLU A 151 2.78 13.83 -15.68
C GLU A 151 3.06 14.53 -14.33
N ASN A 152 2.63 13.92 -13.24
CA ASN A 152 2.93 14.31 -11.87
C ASN A 152 3.78 13.30 -11.08
N TRP A 153 4.41 12.31 -11.74
CA TRP A 153 5.29 11.35 -11.06
C TRP A 153 6.44 12.03 -10.29
N GLU A 154 6.94 13.15 -10.78
CA GLU A 154 7.90 13.96 -10.04
C GLU A 154 7.32 14.58 -8.76
N LYS A 155 6.00 14.72 -8.68
CA LYS A 155 5.27 15.25 -7.51
C LYS A 155 4.71 14.15 -6.61
N LEU A 156 4.61 12.92 -7.12
CA LEU A 156 4.30 11.76 -6.31
C LEU A 156 5.65 11.20 -5.81
N PRO A 157 6.02 11.36 -4.56
CA PRO A 157 7.08 10.56 -4.01
C PRO A 157 6.62 9.11 -4.17
N THR A 158 7.23 8.39 -5.09
CA THR A 158 6.92 6.99 -5.37
C THR A 158 6.91 6.17 -4.10
N LEU A 159 7.72 6.62 -3.12
CA LEU A 159 7.80 6.05 -1.78
C LEU A 159 8.15 7.17 -0.80
N ASN A 160 7.40 7.27 0.28
CA ASN A 160 7.65 8.25 1.35
C ASN A 160 8.77 7.82 2.32
N GLY A 161 9.51 6.76 2.02
CA GLY A 161 10.63 6.29 2.82
C GLY A 161 10.21 5.67 4.17
N THR A 162 9.01 5.11 4.26
CA THR A 162 8.52 4.55 5.52
C THR A 162 9.17 3.20 5.80
N SER A 163 10.03 3.18 6.80
CA SER A 163 10.60 1.99 7.41
C SER A 163 9.71 1.47 8.55
N ILE A 164 9.98 0.26 9.01
CA ILE A 164 9.28 -0.33 10.16
C ILE A 164 9.37 0.58 11.38
N ARG A 165 10.56 1.11 11.68
CA ARG A 165 10.80 1.97 12.85
C ARG A 165 10.13 3.32 12.75
N LYS A 166 10.12 3.91 11.55
CA LYS A 166 9.37 5.15 11.30
C LYS A 166 7.88 4.91 11.58
N PHE A 167 7.33 3.82 11.05
CA PHE A 167 5.93 3.48 11.26
C PHE A 167 5.60 3.18 12.73
N GLN A 168 6.48 2.45 13.42
CA GLN A 168 6.33 2.19 14.86
C GLN A 168 6.30 3.48 15.71
N LYS A 169 7.08 4.50 15.34
CA LYS A 169 7.06 5.80 16.01
C LYS A 169 5.74 6.53 15.78
N ILE A 170 5.24 6.53 14.55
CA ILE A 170 3.97 7.16 14.19
C ILE A 170 2.80 6.50 14.94
N LEU A 171 2.75 5.17 15.00
CA LEU A 171 1.69 4.47 15.71
C LEU A 171 1.62 4.81 17.22
N LYS A 172 2.74 5.26 17.82
CA LYS A 172 2.77 5.63 19.25
C LYS A 172 2.17 7.01 19.55
N ILE A 173 1.82 7.79 18.54
CA ILE A 173 1.23 9.13 18.71
C ILE A 173 -0.21 9.00 19.17
N ASN A 174 -0.91 7.98 18.71
CA ASN A 174 -2.31 7.71 19.04
C ASN A 174 -2.43 6.64 20.12
N ASP A 175 -3.47 6.73 20.94
CA ASP A 175 -3.77 5.78 22.01
C ASP A 175 -4.47 4.52 21.48
N TRP A 176 -3.72 3.70 20.76
CA TRP A 176 -4.22 2.39 20.33
C TRP A 176 -4.26 1.42 21.53
N ASP A 177 -5.40 0.81 21.78
CA ASP A 177 -5.56 -0.23 22.82
C ASP A 177 -4.62 -1.42 22.60
N ASN A 178 -4.47 -1.83 21.35
CA ASN A 178 -3.65 -2.95 20.97
C ASN A 178 -3.04 -2.76 19.57
N ILE A 179 -1.77 -3.11 19.44
CA ILE A 179 -1.05 -3.11 18.15
C ILE A 179 -0.44 -4.48 17.91
N ARG A 180 -0.99 -5.23 16.97
CA ARG A 180 -0.51 -6.55 16.58
C ARG A 180 0.23 -6.52 15.26
N TRP A 181 1.49 -6.94 15.27
CA TRP A 181 2.33 -7.07 14.09
C TRP A 181 2.28 -8.48 13.52
N ILE A 182 2.09 -8.60 12.20
CA ILE A 182 2.17 -9.85 11.47
C ILE A 182 3.43 -9.79 10.62
N LYS A 183 4.47 -10.49 11.05
CA LYS A 183 5.78 -10.49 10.40
C LYS A 183 5.84 -11.56 9.31
N ARG A 184 6.23 -11.15 8.11
CA ARG A 184 6.45 -12.05 6.97
C ARG A 184 7.79 -11.71 6.31
N PRO A 185 8.66 -12.71 6.06
CA PRO A 185 9.91 -12.48 5.39
C PRO A 185 9.69 -12.06 3.92
N ILE A 186 10.70 -11.44 3.32
CA ILE A 186 10.74 -11.20 1.88
C ILE A 186 10.53 -12.50 1.10
N LEU A 187 10.11 -12.40 -0.16
CA LEU A 187 9.83 -13.52 -1.07
C LEU A 187 8.57 -14.36 -0.72
N THR A 188 7.81 -13.98 0.31
CA THR A 188 6.54 -14.66 0.66
C THR A 188 5.34 -14.12 -0.11
N ASP A 189 5.49 -13.02 -0.85
CA ASP A 189 4.41 -12.34 -1.56
C ASP A 189 4.60 -12.35 -3.09
N GLY A 190 3.50 -12.15 -3.81
CA GLY A 190 3.47 -11.99 -5.25
C GLY A 190 3.83 -13.26 -6.05
N ARG A 191 4.28 -13.06 -7.28
CA ARG A 191 4.60 -14.17 -8.20
C ARG A 191 5.77 -15.03 -7.72
N ARG A 192 6.69 -14.45 -6.95
CA ARG A 192 7.88 -15.15 -6.43
C ARG A 192 7.49 -16.22 -5.42
N SER A 193 6.50 -15.96 -4.58
CA SER A 193 6.03 -16.91 -3.56
C SER A 193 5.50 -18.24 -4.12
N LYS A 194 5.16 -18.29 -5.41
CA LYS A 194 4.69 -19.51 -6.08
C LYS A 194 5.82 -20.50 -6.41
N LYS A 195 7.08 -20.04 -6.46
CA LYS A 195 8.23 -20.89 -6.77
C LYS A 195 8.82 -21.51 -5.51
N LEU A 196 9.05 -22.82 -5.51
CA LEU A 196 9.56 -23.57 -4.36
C LEU A 196 10.88 -23.01 -3.82
N ILE A 197 11.79 -22.62 -4.70
CA ILE A 197 13.08 -22.04 -4.33
C ILE A 197 12.92 -20.77 -3.46
N PHE A 198 11.97 -19.90 -3.80
CA PHE A 198 11.73 -18.69 -3.00
C PHE A 198 11.03 -18.98 -1.67
N LYS A 199 10.20 -20.02 -1.61
CA LYS A 199 9.66 -20.50 -0.32
C LYS A 199 10.76 -21.01 0.59
N MET A 200 11.68 -21.78 0.06
CA MET A 200 12.84 -22.29 0.83
C MET A 200 13.74 -21.13 1.31
N LEU A 201 14.06 -20.19 0.43
CA LEU A 201 14.85 -19.00 0.81
C LEU A 201 14.14 -18.16 1.86
N SER A 202 12.82 -18.00 1.78
CA SER A 202 12.07 -17.24 2.78
C SER A 202 12.13 -17.87 4.18
N LEU A 203 12.27 -19.20 4.28
CA LEU A 203 12.48 -19.87 5.57
C LEU A 203 13.82 -19.50 6.20
N LEU A 204 14.88 -19.29 5.40
CA LEU A 204 16.17 -18.81 5.90
C LEU A 204 16.09 -17.38 6.46
N PHE A 205 15.21 -16.55 5.89
CA PHE A 205 15.01 -15.18 6.35
C PHE A 205 14.08 -15.07 7.55
N TYR A 206 13.31 -16.13 7.86
CA TYR A 206 12.33 -16.10 8.95
C TYR A 206 12.92 -15.74 10.32
N PRO A 207 14.06 -16.30 10.78
CA PRO A 207 14.65 -15.87 12.05
C PRO A 207 15.13 -14.40 12.00
N LEU A 208 15.58 -13.90 10.85
CA LEU A 208 16.14 -12.56 10.71
C LEU A 208 15.08 -11.45 10.90
N ILE A 209 13.82 -11.71 10.56
CA ILE A 209 12.74 -10.75 10.78
C ILE A 209 12.37 -10.56 12.26
N HIS A 210 12.94 -11.36 13.16
CA HIS A 210 12.76 -11.23 14.59
C HIS A 210 13.94 -10.53 15.28
N ILE A 211 15.03 -10.27 14.54
CA ILE A 211 16.22 -9.57 15.02
C ILE A 211 16.08 -8.08 14.69
N LYS A 212 16.23 -7.23 15.71
CA LYS A 212 16.19 -5.77 15.57
C LYS A 212 17.21 -5.30 14.52
N TYR A 213 16.79 -4.41 13.63
CA TYR A 213 17.49 -3.89 12.44
C TYR A 213 17.56 -4.85 11.25
N LEU A 214 17.66 -6.17 11.43
CA LEU A 214 17.56 -7.11 10.32
C LEU A 214 16.12 -7.25 9.81
N ASP A 215 15.14 -7.04 10.66
CA ASP A 215 13.74 -6.96 10.28
C ASP A 215 13.48 -5.89 9.19
N GLU A 216 14.19 -4.77 9.22
CA GLU A 216 14.12 -3.72 8.18
C GLU A 216 14.57 -4.20 6.78
N LEU A 217 15.46 -5.18 6.71
CA LEU A 217 15.97 -5.69 5.45
C LEU A 217 15.22 -6.94 4.95
N PHE A 218 14.79 -7.78 5.89
CA PHE A 218 14.27 -9.10 5.59
C PHE A 218 12.76 -9.26 5.75
N MET A 219 12.07 -8.27 6.32
CA MET A 219 10.61 -8.24 6.33
C MET A 219 10.09 -7.60 5.04
N GLY A 220 9.26 -8.34 4.29
CA GLY A 220 8.77 -7.91 2.99
C GLY A 220 7.75 -6.79 3.08
N ARG A 221 6.84 -6.87 4.05
CA ARG A 221 5.73 -5.92 4.20
C ARG A 221 5.50 -5.58 5.66
N ILE A 222 5.13 -4.34 5.91
CA ILE A 222 4.46 -3.96 7.14
C ILE A 222 3.04 -4.54 7.06
N CYS A 223 2.67 -5.31 8.05
CA CYS A 223 1.32 -5.81 8.23
C CYS A 223 0.97 -5.67 9.70
N VAL A 224 0.03 -4.79 10.01
CA VAL A 224 -0.33 -4.43 11.38
C VAL A 224 -1.84 -4.32 11.54
N ILE A 225 -2.32 -4.75 12.68
CA ILE A 225 -3.70 -4.53 13.14
C ILE A 225 -3.61 -3.66 14.38
N CYS A 226 -4.25 -2.48 14.33
CA CYS A 226 -4.35 -1.56 15.45
C CYS A 226 -5.81 -1.48 15.90
N LYS A 227 -6.07 -1.63 17.19
CA LYS A 227 -7.40 -1.46 17.79
C LYS A 227 -7.45 -0.12 18.52
N LYS A 228 -8.50 0.68 18.24
CA LYS A 228 -8.81 1.91 18.96
C LYS A 228 -9.58 1.63 20.23
#